data_36050a6dfcd66f780a066e877010946e
#
_entry.id   36050a6dfcd66f780a066e877010946e
#
_cell.length_a   1.000
_cell.length_b   1.000
_cell.length_c   1.000
_cell.angle_alpha   90.00
_cell.angle_beta   90.00
_cell.angle_gamma   90.00
#
_symmetry.space_group_name_H-M   'P 1'
#
loop_
_entity.id
_entity.type
_entity.pdbx_description
1 polymer ?
#
loop_
_entity_poly.entity_id
_entity_poly.type
_entity_poly.pdbx_seq_one_letter_code
_entity_poly.pdbx_strand_id
1 'polypeptide(L)'
;MTASPSYDDPGVYRTLLESTRAIPWKIDWASMRFTYIGPQIEPLLGWRQDSWQTVTDWADRIHEDDRQKTVDFCVAQSMEGVDHEADYRALTSEGELVWIRDVVHVKRHPDGSVDCLVGSMFDITERKAAEDKILQLQKELENLSYTDPLTGIANRRMFDRIFDVEWSKARAGGEPLSLITLDIDFFKQYNDSYGHPQGDLCLQQVARLLDDAAA
;
A
#
# COMPACT_ATOMS: atom_id res chain seq x y z
N MET A 1 -41.88 -15.95 32.18
CA MET A 1 -41.21 -16.76 31.17
C MET A 1 -40.90 -15.81 30.01
N THR A 2 -39.73 -15.20 30.04
CA THR A 2 -39.26 -14.33 28.96
C THR A 2 -38.65 -15.22 27.89
N ALA A 3 -39.25 -15.22 26.68
CA ALA A 3 -38.73 -15.91 25.54
C ALA A 3 -37.32 -15.37 25.24
N SER A 4 -36.32 -16.25 25.21
CA SER A 4 -35.01 -15.91 24.68
C SER A 4 -35.17 -15.43 23.24
N PRO A 5 -34.52 -14.34 22.81
CA PRO A 5 -34.55 -13.94 21.42
C PRO A 5 -33.99 -15.09 20.59
N SER A 6 -34.80 -15.60 19.65
CA SER A 6 -34.33 -16.61 18.71
C SER A 6 -33.26 -15.95 17.82
N TYR A 7 -32.05 -16.47 17.86
CA TYR A 7 -30.91 -16.04 17.02
C TYR A 7 -31.14 -16.29 15.52
N ASP A 8 -32.32 -16.81 15.14
CA ASP A 8 -32.66 -17.22 13.77
C ASP A 8 -33.67 -16.29 13.08
N ASP A 9 -33.69 -14.99 13.41
CA ASP A 9 -34.54 -14.05 12.70
C ASP A 9 -33.82 -13.55 11.42
N PRO A 10 -34.23 -13.94 10.21
CA PRO A 10 -33.64 -13.49 8.95
C PRO A 10 -33.62 -11.96 8.79
N GLY A 11 -34.58 -11.26 9.45
CA GLY A 11 -34.64 -9.79 9.45
C GLY A 11 -33.49 -9.14 10.21
N VAL A 12 -33.11 -9.76 11.35
CA VAL A 12 -31.96 -9.26 12.15
C VAL A 12 -30.66 -9.43 11.37
N TYR A 13 -30.43 -10.57 10.72
CA TYR A 13 -29.25 -10.79 9.90
C TYR A 13 -29.17 -9.81 8.72
N ARG A 14 -30.31 -9.58 8.06
CA ARG A 14 -30.39 -8.61 6.97
C ARG A 14 -30.05 -7.21 7.46
N THR A 15 -30.62 -6.77 8.57
CA THR A 15 -30.35 -5.46 9.16
C THR A 15 -28.88 -5.32 9.56
N LEU A 16 -28.28 -6.36 10.14
CA LEU A 16 -26.86 -6.37 10.47
C LEU A 16 -25.97 -6.23 9.23
N LEU A 17 -26.24 -6.98 8.18
CA LEU A 17 -25.52 -6.91 6.92
C LEU A 17 -25.69 -5.53 6.24
N GLU A 18 -26.91 -4.99 6.22
CA GLU A 18 -27.22 -3.70 5.61
C GLU A 18 -26.67 -2.51 6.44
N SER A 19 -26.49 -2.67 7.76
CA SER A 19 -25.92 -1.65 8.64
C SER A 19 -24.39 -1.57 8.58
N THR A 20 -23.74 -2.59 8.03
CA THR A 20 -22.29 -2.58 7.82
C THR A 20 -21.94 -1.91 6.49
N ARG A 21 -20.75 -1.32 6.39
CA ARG A 21 -20.20 -0.85 5.11
C ARG A 21 -19.66 -2.01 4.25
N ALA A 22 -19.80 -3.25 4.71
CA ALA A 22 -19.42 -4.44 3.99
C ALA A 22 -20.46 -4.73 2.87
N ILE A 23 -19.99 -5.18 1.74
CA ILE A 23 -20.83 -5.63 0.62
C ILE A 23 -20.81 -7.16 0.63
N PRO A 24 -21.84 -7.82 1.22
CA PRO A 24 -21.89 -9.26 1.24
C PRO A 24 -22.21 -9.79 -0.15
N TRP A 25 -21.62 -10.94 -0.48
CA TRP A 25 -21.87 -11.60 -1.76
C TRP A 25 -21.84 -13.11 -1.64
N LYS A 26 -22.44 -13.79 -2.61
CA LYS A 26 -22.43 -15.24 -2.76
C LYS A 26 -22.30 -15.62 -4.23
N ILE A 27 -21.40 -16.56 -4.50
CA ILE A 27 -21.19 -17.16 -5.82
C ILE A 27 -21.50 -18.65 -5.74
N ASP A 28 -22.29 -19.16 -6.67
CA ASP A 28 -22.45 -20.58 -6.93
C ASP A 28 -21.22 -21.10 -7.70
N TRP A 29 -20.53 -22.09 -7.11
CA TRP A 29 -19.25 -22.55 -7.66
C TRP A 29 -19.41 -23.27 -8.99
N ALA A 30 -20.49 -24.07 -9.18
CA ALA A 30 -20.69 -24.86 -10.37
C ALA A 30 -20.96 -24.00 -11.61
N SER A 31 -21.74 -22.93 -11.45
CA SER A 31 -22.10 -22.02 -12.54
C SER A 31 -21.22 -20.79 -12.64
N MET A 32 -20.35 -20.53 -11.65
CA MET A 32 -19.53 -19.31 -11.52
C MET A 32 -20.35 -18.03 -11.60
N ARG A 33 -21.54 -18.03 -11.01
CA ARG A 33 -22.48 -16.91 -11.04
C ARG A 33 -22.72 -16.36 -9.64
N PHE A 34 -22.85 -15.03 -9.57
CA PHE A 34 -23.36 -14.39 -8.36
C PHE A 34 -24.82 -14.79 -8.14
N THR A 35 -25.11 -15.41 -7.01
CA THR A 35 -26.47 -15.67 -6.54
C THR A 35 -26.95 -14.58 -5.59
N TYR A 36 -26.05 -13.78 -5.06
CA TYR A 36 -26.34 -12.61 -4.26
C TYR A 36 -25.16 -11.63 -4.29
N ILE A 37 -25.46 -10.35 -4.31
CA ILE A 37 -24.54 -9.25 -4.00
C ILE A 37 -25.29 -8.16 -3.25
N GLY A 38 -24.67 -7.56 -2.24
CA GLY A 38 -25.29 -6.53 -1.42
C GLY A 38 -25.56 -5.23 -2.21
N PRO A 39 -26.69 -4.55 -1.94
CA PRO A 39 -27.04 -3.31 -2.64
C PRO A 39 -26.04 -2.17 -2.43
N GLN A 40 -25.16 -2.28 -1.40
CA GLN A 40 -24.10 -1.31 -1.12
C GLN A 40 -23.08 -1.22 -2.27
N ILE A 41 -23.06 -2.17 -3.21
CA ILE A 41 -22.16 -2.15 -4.37
C ILE A 41 -22.44 -0.97 -5.30
N GLU A 42 -23.71 -0.59 -5.47
CA GLU A 42 -24.08 0.54 -6.33
C GLU A 42 -23.56 1.88 -5.84
N PRO A 43 -23.81 2.30 -4.59
CA PRO A 43 -23.27 3.57 -4.10
C PRO A 43 -21.75 3.59 -3.99
N LEU A 44 -21.09 2.44 -3.85
CA LEU A 44 -19.63 2.38 -3.74
C LEU A 44 -18.95 2.43 -5.11
N LEU A 45 -19.37 1.56 -6.03
CA LEU A 45 -18.69 1.41 -7.33
C LEU A 45 -19.48 1.97 -8.52
N GLY A 46 -20.72 2.45 -8.30
CA GLY A 46 -21.56 3.02 -9.36
C GLY A 46 -22.13 1.99 -10.35
N TRP A 47 -21.74 0.72 -10.23
CA TRP A 47 -22.29 -0.34 -11.07
C TRP A 47 -23.60 -0.86 -10.49
N ARG A 48 -24.64 -0.97 -11.33
CA ARG A 48 -25.92 -1.53 -10.89
C ARG A 48 -25.77 -2.93 -10.32
N GLN A 49 -26.50 -3.21 -9.24
CA GLN A 49 -26.48 -4.52 -8.56
C GLN A 49 -26.76 -5.69 -9.53
N ASP A 50 -27.71 -5.52 -10.44
CA ASP A 50 -28.11 -6.55 -11.42
C ASP A 50 -27.08 -6.80 -12.54
N SER A 51 -26.04 -5.96 -12.64
CA SER A 51 -24.93 -6.13 -13.58
C SER A 51 -23.81 -7.04 -13.07
N TRP A 52 -23.92 -7.52 -11.84
CA TRP A 52 -22.97 -8.46 -11.22
C TRP A 52 -23.52 -9.88 -11.37
N GLN A 53 -23.31 -10.51 -12.52
CA GLN A 53 -23.90 -11.81 -12.82
C GLN A 53 -22.90 -12.95 -12.72
N THR A 54 -21.67 -12.75 -13.17
CA THR A 54 -20.64 -13.77 -13.27
C THR A 54 -19.32 -13.32 -12.62
N VAL A 55 -18.44 -14.26 -12.35
CA VAL A 55 -17.06 -13.97 -11.90
C VAL A 55 -16.31 -13.12 -12.94
N THR A 56 -16.68 -13.21 -14.23
CA THR A 56 -16.09 -12.36 -15.27
C THR A 56 -16.46 -10.89 -15.07
N ASP A 57 -17.71 -10.58 -14.68
CA ASP A 57 -18.12 -9.21 -14.41
C ASP A 57 -17.32 -8.59 -13.25
N TRP A 58 -16.97 -9.41 -12.25
CA TRP A 58 -16.06 -9.01 -11.17
C TRP A 58 -14.65 -8.77 -11.68
N ALA A 59 -14.09 -9.73 -12.43
CA ALA A 59 -12.73 -9.64 -12.94
C ALA A 59 -12.53 -8.42 -13.85
N ASP A 60 -13.49 -8.09 -14.70
CA ASP A 60 -13.43 -6.96 -15.62
C ASP A 60 -13.43 -5.59 -14.92
N ARG A 61 -13.94 -5.54 -13.68
CA ARG A 61 -13.96 -4.35 -12.83
C ARG A 61 -12.73 -4.20 -11.91
N ILE A 62 -11.81 -5.15 -11.97
CA ILE A 62 -10.49 -5.02 -11.34
C ILE A 62 -9.58 -4.22 -12.27
N HIS A 63 -8.79 -3.31 -11.70
CA HIS A 63 -7.76 -2.58 -12.44
C HIS A 63 -6.82 -3.52 -13.19
N GLU A 64 -6.43 -3.17 -14.40
CA GLU A 64 -5.67 -4.04 -15.31
C GLU A 64 -4.39 -4.62 -14.70
N ASP A 65 -3.63 -3.81 -13.93
CA ASP A 65 -2.40 -4.27 -13.28
C ASP A 65 -2.63 -5.33 -12.18
N ASP A 66 -3.81 -5.31 -11.54
CA ASP A 66 -4.10 -6.19 -10.40
C ASP A 66 -4.91 -7.43 -10.85
N ARG A 67 -5.61 -7.33 -11.99
CA ARG A 67 -6.62 -8.29 -12.46
C ARG A 67 -6.09 -9.71 -12.51
N GLN A 68 -5.06 -9.95 -13.29
CA GLN A 68 -4.54 -11.30 -13.52
C GLN A 68 -4.09 -11.95 -12.21
N LYS A 69 -3.29 -11.23 -11.42
CA LYS A 69 -2.76 -11.73 -10.16
C LYS A 69 -3.87 -12.04 -9.16
N THR A 70 -4.86 -11.15 -9.05
CA THR A 70 -5.98 -11.30 -8.09
C THR A 70 -6.87 -12.48 -8.48
N VAL A 71 -7.25 -12.59 -9.76
CA VAL A 71 -8.08 -13.67 -10.26
C VAL A 71 -7.39 -15.02 -10.09
N ASP A 72 -6.13 -15.15 -10.50
CA ASP A 72 -5.37 -16.40 -10.38
C ASP A 72 -5.25 -16.83 -8.92
N PHE A 73 -4.95 -15.89 -8.02
CA PHE A 73 -4.86 -16.16 -6.58
C PHE A 73 -6.21 -16.64 -6.02
N CYS A 74 -7.29 -15.87 -6.24
CA CYS A 74 -8.61 -16.21 -5.70
C CYS A 74 -9.13 -17.54 -6.24
N VAL A 75 -8.95 -17.82 -7.54
CA VAL A 75 -9.36 -19.09 -8.15
C VAL A 75 -8.57 -20.27 -7.57
N ALA A 76 -7.24 -20.14 -7.45
CA ALA A 76 -6.40 -21.19 -6.89
C ALA A 76 -6.80 -21.54 -5.45
N GLN A 77 -6.95 -20.53 -4.57
CA GLN A 77 -7.36 -20.74 -3.17
C GLN A 77 -8.77 -21.35 -3.08
N SER A 78 -9.70 -20.89 -3.92
CA SER A 78 -11.07 -21.43 -3.97
C SER A 78 -11.09 -22.88 -4.43
N MET A 79 -10.29 -23.27 -5.43
CA MET A 79 -10.16 -24.65 -5.90
C MET A 79 -9.61 -25.57 -4.80
N GLU A 80 -8.63 -25.11 -4.03
CA GLU A 80 -8.08 -25.82 -2.88
C GLU A 80 -9.08 -25.85 -1.70
N GLY A 81 -10.15 -25.04 -1.78
CA GLY A 81 -11.16 -24.88 -0.74
C GLY A 81 -10.65 -24.18 0.50
N VAL A 82 -9.72 -23.25 0.34
CA VAL A 82 -9.09 -22.46 1.41
C VAL A 82 -9.77 -21.09 1.48
N ASP A 83 -10.18 -20.70 2.68
CA ASP A 83 -10.62 -19.33 2.97
C ASP A 83 -9.46 -18.37 2.73
N HIS A 84 -9.73 -17.23 2.10
CA HIS A 84 -8.68 -16.30 1.72
C HIS A 84 -9.18 -14.85 1.69
N GLU A 85 -8.26 -13.92 1.63
CA GLU A 85 -8.54 -12.50 1.42
C GLU A 85 -7.59 -11.91 0.36
N ALA A 86 -8.08 -10.90 -0.34
CA ALA A 86 -7.30 -10.18 -1.35
C ALA A 86 -7.61 -8.68 -1.31
N ASP A 87 -6.57 -7.88 -1.37
CA ASP A 87 -6.66 -6.44 -1.60
C ASP A 87 -6.40 -6.15 -3.09
N TYR A 88 -7.28 -5.41 -3.74
CA TYR A 88 -7.12 -5.01 -5.14
C TYR A 88 -7.79 -3.66 -5.42
N ARG A 89 -7.37 -3.02 -6.51
CA ARG A 89 -8.02 -1.81 -7.02
C ARG A 89 -9.20 -2.20 -7.90
N ALA A 90 -10.40 -1.76 -7.55
CA ALA A 90 -11.59 -1.86 -8.36
C ALA A 90 -11.84 -0.55 -9.13
N LEU A 91 -12.46 -0.65 -10.29
CA LEU A 91 -12.88 0.48 -11.13
C LEU A 91 -14.35 0.78 -10.88
N THR A 92 -14.65 2.04 -10.59
CA THR A 92 -16.04 2.51 -10.58
C THR A 92 -16.60 2.59 -12.01
N SER A 93 -17.91 2.77 -12.15
CA SER A 93 -18.55 2.98 -13.45
C SER A 93 -18.09 4.27 -14.15
N GLU A 94 -17.47 5.21 -13.42
CA GLU A 94 -16.89 6.46 -13.92
C GLU A 94 -15.38 6.34 -14.19
N GLY A 95 -14.78 5.16 -13.92
CA GLY A 95 -13.36 4.91 -14.13
C GLY A 95 -12.46 5.33 -12.97
N GLU A 96 -13.03 5.71 -11.83
CA GLU A 96 -12.27 6.01 -10.63
C GLU A 96 -11.78 4.73 -9.93
N LEU A 97 -10.71 4.86 -9.13
CA LEU A 97 -10.12 3.75 -8.39
C LEU A 97 -10.64 3.70 -6.95
N VAL A 98 -11.11 2.54 -6.55
CA VAL A 98 -11.49 2.22 -5.17
C VAL A 98 -10.71 0.99 -4.72
N TRP A 99 -10.04 1.07 -3.57
CA TRP A 99 -9.38 -0.08 -2.98
C TRP A 99 -10.40 -0.97 -2.27
N ILE A 100 -10.47 -2.22 -2.69
CA ILE A 100 -11.34 -3.24 -2.10
C ILE A 100 -10.50 -4.27 -1.36
N ARG A 101 -10.93 -4.65 -0.16
CA ARG A 101 -10.57 -5.91 0.49
C ARG A 101 -11.72 -6.87 0.33
N ASP A 102 -11.47 -7.99 -0.28
CA ASP A 102 -12.43 -9.08 -0.44
C ASP A 102 -12.06 -10.25 0.47
N VAL A 103 -12.99 -10.62 1.35
CA VAL A 103 -12.83 -11.74 2.28
C VAL A 103 -13.72 -12.86 1.80
N VAL A 104 -13.14 -14.02 1.53
CA VAL A 104 -13.79 -15.16 0.90
C VAL A 104 -13.78 -16.36 1.82
N HIS A 105 -14.96 -16.95 2.04
CA HIS A 105 -15.16 -18.21 2.74
C HIS A 105 -15.64 -19.27 1.77
N VAL A 106 -14.95 -20.39 1.71
CA VAL A 106 -15.26 -21.51 0.83
C VAL A 106 -16.16 -22.50 1.55
N LYS A 107 -17.41 -22.63 1.09
CA LYS A 107 -18.34 -23.66 1.58
C LYS A 107 -18.17 -24.93 0.78
N ARG A 108 -18.21 -26.07 1.48
CA ARG A 108 -18.03 -27.39 0.87
C ARG A 108 -19.25 -28.30 1.09
N HIS A 109 -19.49 -29.17 0.15
CA HIS A 109 -20.38 -30.28 0.32
C HIS A 109 -19.82 -31.33 1.30
N PRO A 110 -20.64 -32.25 1.81
CA PRO A 110 -20.17 -33.32 2.70
C PRO A 110 -19.11 -34.25 2.06
N ASP A 111 -19.04 -34.33 0.73
CA ASP A 111 -18.04 -35.07 -0.02
C ASP A 111 -16.71 -34.33 -0.19
N GLY A 112 -16.60 -33.09 0.33
CA GLY A 112 -15.43 -32.26 0.27
C GLY A 112 -15.30 -31.38 -0.98
N SER A 113 -16.18 -31.54 -1.96
CA SER A 113 -16.23 -30.65 -3.14
C SER A 113 -16.69 -29.24 -2.76
N VAL A 114 -16.29 -28.22 -3.52
CA VAL A 114 -16.72 -26.85 -3.29
C VAL A 114 -18.17 -26.67 -3.73
N ASP A 115 -19.00 -26.15 -2.83
CA ASP A 115 -20.41 -25.83 -3.06
C ASP A 115 -20.58 -24.39 -3.55
N CYS A 116 -20.17 -23.45 -2.71
CA CYS A 116 -20.30 -22.04 -3.02
C CYS A 116 -19.22 -21.22 -2.30
N LEU A 117 -19.02 -20.01 -2.81
CA LEU A 117 -18.22 -18.99 -2.13
C LEU A 117 -19.18 -17.98 -1.49
N VAL A 118 -18.88 -17.59 -0.26
CA VAL A 118 -19.57 -16.49 0.43
C VAL A 118 -18.52 -15.53 0.95
N GLY A 119 -18.77 -14.25 0.80
CA GLY A 119 -17.78 -13.28 1.22
C GLY A 119 -18.33 -11.89 1.45
N SER A 120 -17.42 -10.98 1.72
CA SER A 120 -17.72 -9.58 1.89
C SER A 120 -16.60 -8.71 1.33
N MET A 121 -16.96 -7.72 0.53
CA MET A 121 -16.06 -6.67 0.08
C MET A 121 -16.13 -5.47 1.03
N PHE A 122 -14.98 -4.89 1.29
CA PHE A 122 -14.82 -3.70 2.14
C PHE A 122 -14.07 -2.62 1.37
N ASP A 123 -14.58 -1.40 1.41
CA ASP A 123 -13.81 -0.24 0.96
C ASP A 123 -12.69 0.05 1.96
N ILE A 124 -11.45 -0.06 1.49
CA ILE A 124 -10.23 0.24 2.26
C ILE A 124 -9.45 1.42 1.68
N THR A 125 -10.09 2.27 0.86
CA THR A 125 -9.44 3.40 0.16
C THR A 125 -8.85 4.40 1.15
N GLU A 126 -9.62 4.80 2.17
CA GLU A 126 -9.13 5.71 3.21
C GLU A 126 -7.94 5.10 3.98
N ARG A 127 -8.01 3.80 4.27
CA ARG A 127 -6.92 3.10 4.95
C ARG A 127 -5.65 3.09 4.10
N LYS A 128 -5.74 2.76 2.81
CA LYS A 128 -4.60 2.77 1.88
C LYS A 128 -3.99 4.16 1.72
N ALA A 129 -4.84 5.19 1.59
CA ALA A 129 -4.37 6.57 1.53
C ALA A 129 -3.63 7.00 2.81
N ALA A 130 -4.10 6.56 3.98
CA ALA A 130 -3.41 6.81 5.25
C ALA A 130 -2.08 6.06 5.36
N GLU A 131 -2.02 4.78 4.92
CA GLU A 131 -0.79 3.98 4.87
C GLU A 131 0.25 4.65 3.95
N ASP A 132 -0.13 5.10 2.76
CA ASP A 132 0.74 5.80 1.81
C ASP A 132 1.23 7.14 2.38
N LYS A 133 0.35 7.89 3.06
CA LYS A 133 0.74 9.15 3.69
C LYS A 133 1.75 8.96 4.81
N ILE A 134 1.58 7.93 5.63
CA ILE A 134 2.54 7.57 6.69
C ILE A 134 3.90 7.23 6.06
N LEU A 135 3.93 6.42 4.99
CA LEU A 135 5.16 6.06 4.31
C LEU A 135 5.86 7.28 3.70
N GLN A 136 5.08 8.19 3.11
CA GLN A 136 5.61 9.44 2.57
C GLN A 136 6.25 10.31 3.67
N LEU A 137 5.54 10.50 4.80
CA LEU A 137 6.06 11.28 5.94
C LEU A 137 7.31 10.65 6.55
N GLN A 138 7.37 9.32 6.61
CA GLN A 138 8.58 8.63 7.07
C GLN A 138 9.77 8.92 6.15
N LYS A 139 9.59 8.86 4.82
CA LYS A 139 10.65 9.21 3.85
C LYS A 139 11.08 10.68 3.96
N GLU A 140 10.14 11.59 4.17
CA GLU A 140 10.43 13.01 4.38
C GLU A 140 11.26 13.21 5.66
N LEU A 141 10.88 12.56 6.77
CA LEU A 141 11.65 12.60 8.04
C LEU A 141 13.03 11.98 7.88
N GLU A 142 13.16 10.87 7.17
CA GLU A 142 14.46 10.26 6.88
C GLU A 142 15.35 11.24 6.08
N ASN A 143 14.82 11.85 5.03
CA ASN A 143 15.55 12.81 4.20
C ASN A 143 16.03 14.02 5.03
N LEU A 144 15.15 14.61 5.84
CA LEU A 144 15.52 15.70 6.76
C LEU A 144 16.61 15.27 7.77
N SER A 145 16.66 13.98 8.11
CA SER A 145 17.66 13.43 9.03
C SER A 145 19.02 13.15 8.37
N TYR A 146 19.12 13.12 7.03
CA TYR A 146 20.34 12.75 6.30
C TYR A 146 21.02 13.88 5.55
N THR A 147 20.40 15.04 5.46
CA THR A 147 20.98 16.23 4.84
C THR A 147 21.38 17.28 5.88
N ASP A 148 22.40 18.05 5.57
CA ASP A 148 22.76 19.24 6.35
C ASP A 148 21.82 20.39 5.95
N PRO A 149 21.09 21.00 6.89
CA PRO A 149 20.07 22.00 6.58
C PRO A 149 20.63 23.32 6.02
N LEU A 150 21.91 23.62 6.25
CA LEU A 150 22.55 24.83 5.73
C LEU A 150 23.01 24.64 4.29
N THR A 151 23.68 23.54 4.02
CA THR A 151 24.40 23.31 2.77
C THR A 151 23.64 22.43 1.77
N GLY A 152 22.66 21.64 2.23
CA GLY A 152 21.87 20.71 1.41
C GLY A 152 22.58 19.42 1.01
N ILE A 153 23.89 19.26 1.31
CA ILE A 153 24.61 18.01 1.06
C ILE A 153 24.38 16.99 2.19
N ALA A 154 24.83 15.76 1.97
CA ALA A 154 24.76 14.70 2.95
C ALA A 154 25.42 15.11 4.28
N ASN A 155 24.73 14.92 5.40
CA ASN A 155 25.29 15.15 6.73
C ASN A 155 26.15 13.96 7.19
N ARG A 156 26.78 14.10 8.37
CA ARG A 156 27.62 13.05 8.96
C ARG A 156 26.92 11.70 9.05
N ARG A 157 25.63 11.67 9.40
CA ARG A 157 24.85 10.42 9.53
C ARG A 157 24.67 9.71 8.19
N MET A 158 24.41 10.47 7.13
CA MET A 158 24.31 9.91 5.77
C MET A 158 25.67 9.42 5.28
N PHE A 159 26.74 10.17 5.55
CA PHE A 159 28.11 9.75 5.24
C PHE A 159 28.43 8.40 5.88
N ASP A 160 28.22 8.26 7.18
CA ASP A 160 28.51 7.02 7.92
C ASP A 160 27.74 5.83 7.32
N ARG A 161 26.46 6.01 6.96
CA ARG A 161 25.63 4.98 6.32
C ARG A 161 26.14 4.57 4.94
N ILE A 162 26.46 5.53 4.07
CA ILE A 162 27.00 5.25 2.74
C ILE A 162 28.36 4.58 2.84
N PHE A 163 29.22 5.08 3.72
CA PHE A 163 30.55 4.52 3.92
C PHE A 163 30.52 3.06 4.35
N ASP A 164 29.65 2.69 5.30
CA ASP A 164 29.50 1.29 5.74
C ASP A 164 29.05 0.36 4.59
N VAL A 165 28.14 0.82 3.73
CA VAL A 165 27.68 0.07 2.57
C VAL A 165 28.78 -0.12 1.54
N GLU A 166 29.44 0.98 1.15
CA GLU A 166 30.49 0.94 0.12
C GLU A 166 31.74 0.20 0.62
N TRP A 167 32.09 0.35 1.91
CA TRP A 167 33.15 -0.41 2.54
C TRP A 167 32.89 -1.92 2.48
N SER A 168 31.67 -2.33 2.81
CA SER A 168 31.26 -3.73 2.78
C SER A 168 31.31 -4.31 1.36
N LYS A 169 30.88 -3.54 0.35
CA LYS A 169 30.96 -3.94 -1.07
C LYS A 169 32.43 -4.07 -1.53
N ALA A 170 33.25 -3.07 -1.27
CA ALA A 170 34.67 -3.05 -1.62
C ALA A 170 35.41 -4.25 -1.00
N ARG A 171 35.13 -4.55 0.28
CA ARG A 171 35.71 -5.66 0.98
C ARG A 171 35.27 -7.03 0.40
N ALA A 172 34.00 -7.17 0.01
CA ALA A 172 33.49 -8.40 -0.58
C ALA A 172 33.95 -8.61 -2.03
N GLY A 173 34.07 -7.51 -2.82
CA GLY A 173 34.49 -7.56 -4.22
C GLY A 173 36.00 -7.47 -4.43
N GLY A 174 36.79 -7.13 -3.40
CA GLY A 174 38.23 -6.87 -3.53
C GLY A 174 38.56 -5.56 -4.27
N GLU A 175 37.57 -4.68 -4.39
CA GLU A 175 37.69 -3.39 -5.08
C GLU A 175 38.30 -2.32 -4.14
N PRO A 176 39.16 -1.40 -4.65
CA PRO A 176 39.71 -0.32 -3.83
C PRO A 176 38.62 0.72 -3.53
N LEU A 177 38.57 1.18 -2.29
CA LEU A 177 37.76 2.32 -1.86
C LEU A 177 38.67 3.46 -1.45
N SER A 178 38.42 4.67 -1.96
CA SER A 178 39.16 5.87 -1.61
C SER A 178 38.25 6.82 -0.83
N LEU A 179 38.81 7.45 0.21
CA LEU A 179 38.15 8.48 1.01
C LEU A 179 38.97 9.77 0.94
N ILE A 180 38.30 10.86 0.60
CA ILE A 180 38.89 12.21 0.60
C ILE A 180 38.25 12.98 1.73
N THR A 181 39.07 13.56 2.61
CA THR A 181 38.65 14.48 3.65
C THR A 181 39.13 15.90 3.29
N LEU A 182 38.23 16.87 3.33
CA LEU A 182 38.47 18.25 3.03
C LEU A 182 38.18 19.12 4.27
N ASP A 183 38.95 20.17 4.45
CA ASP A 183 38.74 21.21 5.49
C ASP A 183 38.95 22.58 4.89
N ILE A 184 38.28 23.60 5.44
CA ILE A 184 38.41 24.98 4.98
C ILE A 184 39.41 25.69 5.89
N ASP A 185 40.58 25.99 5.32
CA ASP A 185 41.64 26.69 6.02
C ASP A 185 41.17 28.06 6.51
N PHE A 186 41.51 28.38 7.77
CA PHE A 186 41.20 29.64 8.40
C PHE A 186 39.70 30.04 8.46
N PHE A 187 38.77 29.11 8.35
CA PHE A 187 37.34 29.39 8.35
C PHE A 187 36.86 30.18 9.58
N LYS A 188 37.46 29.90 10.76
CA LYS A 188 37.16 30.67 11.96
C LYS A 188 37.56 32.16 11.80
N GLN A 189 38.73 32.44 11.26
CA GLN A 189 39.18 33.82 11.03
C GLN A 189 38.31 34.54 10.00
N TYR A 190 37.85 33.81 9.00
CA TYR A 190 36.89 34.33 8.03
C TYR A 190 35.58 34.76 8.72
N ASN A 191 35.01 33.92 9.59
CA ASN A 191 33.82 34.24 10.37
C ASN A 191 34.05 35.44 11.31
N ASP A 192 35.18 35.50 11.99
CA ASP A 192 35.54 36.60 12.89
C ASP A 192 35.67 37.94 12.14
N SER A 193 36.06 37.90 10.85
CA SER A 193 36.27 39.10 10.02
C SER A 193 34.99 39.54 9.29
N TYR A 194 34.18 38.62 8.81
CA TYR A 194 33.02 38.89 7.91
C TYR A 194 31.65 38.53 8.52
N GLY A 195 31.65 37.91 9.70
CA GLY A 195 30.46 37.49 10.42
C GLY A 195 29.90 36.13 9.95
N HIS A 196 29.13 35.50 10.83
CA HIS A 196 28.54 34.16 10.59
C HIS A 196 27.67 34.08 9.33
N PRO A 197 26.81 35.08 8.97
CA PRO A 197 26.03 35.00 7.74
C PRO A 197 26.90 34.86 6.47
N GLN A 198 28.07 35.49 6.45
CA GLN A 198 29.00 35.37 5.32
C GLN A 198 29.70 34.01 5.32
N GLY A 199 29.99 33.48 6.52
CA GLY A 199 30.49 32.10 6.68
C GLY A 199 29.52 31.08 6.18
N ASP A 200 28.22 31.22 6.46
CA ASP A 200 27.17 30.34 5.98
C ASP A 200 27.10 30.33 4.43
N LEU A 201 27.20 31.50 3.80
CA LEU A 201 27.27 31.59 2.34
C LEU A 201 28.53 30.92 1.77
N CYS A 202 29.68 31.05 2.44
CA CYS A 202 30.90 30.34 2.06
C CYS A 202 30.72 28.83 2.10
N LEU A 203 30.15 28.28 3.19
CA LEU A 203 29.86 26.84 3.30
C LEU A 203 28.92 26.35 2.21
N GLN A 204 27.86 27.11 1.90
CA GLN A 204 26.92 26.77 0.83
C GLN A 204 27.61 26.77 -0.55
N GLN A 205 28.50 27.68 -0.81
CA GLN A 205 29.25 27.72 -2.08
C GLN A 205 30.23 26.55 -2.20
N VAL A 206 30.98 26.25 -1.13
CA VAL A 206 31.89 25.09 -1.12
C VAL A 206 31.11 23.78 -1.33
N ALA A 207 29.98 23.63 -0.64
CA ALA A 207 29.13 22.45 -0.78
C ALA A 207 28.65 22.26 -2.22
N ARG A 208 28.18 23.31 -2.90
CA ARG A 208 27.79 23.27 -4.32
C ARG A 208 28.94 22.83 -5.23
N LEU A 209 30.11 23.39 -5.01
CA LEU A 209 31.31 23.04 -5.81
C LEU A 209 31.70 21.56 -5.63
N LEU A 210 31.55 21.04 -4.41
CA LEU A 210 31.82 19.62 -4.13
C LEU A 210 30.78 18.71 -4.78
N ASP A 211 29.51 19.08 -4.74
CA ASP A 211 28.42 18.33 -5.37
C ASP A 211 28.56 18.30 -6.89
N ASP A 212 28.86 19.45 -7.50
CA ASP A 212 29.14 19.58 -8.94
C ASP A 212 30.37 18.77 -9.39
N ALA A 213 31.38 18.66 -8.52
CA ALA A 213 32.61 17.91 -8.84
C ALA A 213 32.46 16.39 -8.66
N ALA A 214 31.45 15.95 -7.88
CA ALA A 214 31.18 14.55 -7.61
C ALA A 214 30.15 13.94 -8.57
N ALA A 215 29.45 14.76 -9.35
CA ALA A 215 28.45 14.34 -10.34
C ALA A 215 29.10 13.86 -11.65
#